data_614988dc484312bea51666c07c062c72
#
_entry.id   614988dc484312bea51666c07c062c72
#
_cell.length_a   1.000
_cell.length_b   1.000
_cell.length_c   1.000
_cell.angle_alpha   90.00
_cell.angle_beta   90.00
_cell.angle_gamma   90.00
#
_symmetry.space_group_name_H-M   'P 1'
#
loop_
_entity.id
_entity.type
_entity.pdbx_description
1 polymer ?
#
loop_
_entity_poly.entity_id
_entity_poly.type
_entity_poly.pdbx_seq_one_letter_code
_entity_poly.pdbx_strand_id
1 'polypeptide(L)'
;IILPCDPLTKEEFKIASLFTNTLTDVGIGDKSYEDVQKMQSAVTGGISASFTLIPDDNQSTHSLGLKITSKSLEENEKKMQDLMIETAKNSNFSDKNRIKDMLNFISSDNEKSLIQNGHILSMSNAAAQINNISATNDFVSGINFITNTNKLSKNIKTESNLDKYIQLLNSIKNKIDSNPSYSFTASSLDIDHSNINFEFDDKDTNFSVQNYFDIQEESIGWITGAQVTYCAETFPTVDFFHKDAPALSVLGAVLRNGYLHSAIREKGGAYGSGAMQDSNNXX
;
A
#
# COMPACT_ATOMS: atom_id res chain seq x y z
N ILE A 1 -11.41 7.50 -4.28
CA ILE A 1 -12.20 6.41 -4.88
C ILE A 1 -11.51 5.07 -4.63
N ILE A 2 -12.31 4.02 -4.56
CA ILE A 2 -11.81 2.64 -4.49
C ILE A 2 -12.44 1.86 -5.63
N LEU A 3 -11.58 1.28 -6.49
CA LEU A 3 -12.03 0.46 -7.61
C LEU A 3 -11.86 -1.02 -7.25
N PRO A 4 -12.89 -1.85 -7.44
CA PRO A 4 -12.76 -3.28 -7.15
C PRO A 4 -11.67 -3.91 -7.97
N CYS A 5 -10.96 -4.86 -7.38
CA CYS A 5 -9.91 -5.61 -8.05
C CYS A 5 -10.12 -7.10 -7.81
N ASP A 6 -10.06 -7.90 -8.86
CA ASP A 6 -10.09 -9.36 -8.71
C ASP A 6 -8.89 -9.80 -7.86
N PRO A 7 -8.99 -10.92 -7.14
CA PRO A 7 -7.89 -11.37 -6.29
C PRO A 7 -6.58 -11.52 -7.07
N LEU A 8 -5.50 -10.98 -6.50
CA LEU A 8 -4.17 -11.09 -7.09
C LEU A 8 -3.56 -12.44 -6.75
N THR A 9 -2.76 -12.97 -7.66
CA THR A 9 -1.90 -14.12 -7.37
C THR A 9 -0.79 -13.69 -6.42
N LYS A 10 -0.08 -14.66 -5.83
CA LYS A 10 1.07 -14.35 -4.98
C LYS A 10 2.14 -13.57 -5.75
N GLU A 11 2.40 -13.95 -7.01
CA GLU A 11 3.37 -13.25 -7.86
C GLU A 11 2.95 -11.80 -8.12
N GLU A 12 1.66 -11.56 -8.31
CA GLU A 12 1.13 -10.21 -8.49
C GLU A 12 1.20 -9.40 -7.18
N PHE A 13 0.88 -10.01 -6.04
CA PHE A 13 1.04 -9.34 -4.75
C PHE A 13 2.48 -8.91 -4.51
N LYS A 14 3.44 -9.72 -4.95
CA LYS A 14 4.87 -9.44 -4.81
C LYS A 14 5.26 -8.09 -5.44
N ILE A 15 4.57 -7.68 -6.50
CA ILE A 15 4.84 -6.41 -7.17
C ILE A 15 3.70 -5.41 -7.04
N ALA A 16 2.76 -5.62 -6.11
CA ALA A 16 1.57 -4.77 -6.01
C ALA A 16 1.93 -3.30 -5.74
N SER A 17 2.87 -3.04 -4.83
CA SER A 17 3.28 -1.66 -4.53
C SER A 17 4.12 -1.07 -5.67
N LEU A 18 4.87 -1.90 -6.39
CA LEU A 18 5.55 -1.44 -7.61
C LEU A 18 4.52 -1.01 -8.65
N PHE A 19 3.46 -1.80 -8.81
CA PHE A 19 2.38 -1.47 -9.74
C PHE A 19 1.75 -0.13 -9.39
N THR A 20 1.34 0.07 -8.13
CA THR A 20 0.65 1.31 -7.75
C THR A 20 1.54 2.54 -7.85
N ASN A 21 2.82 2.40 -7.49
CA ASN A 21 3.77 3.52 -7.62
C ASN A 21 4.08 3.84 -9.08
N THR A 22 4.07 2.84 -9.94
CA THR A 22 4.31 3.02 -11.38
C THR A 22 3.09 3.60 -12.08
N LEU A 23 1.89 3.18 -11.68
CA LEU A 23 0.62 3.54 -12.31
C LEU A 23 0.45 5.05 -12.47
N THR A 24 0.87 5.82 -11.48
CA THR A 24 0.68 7.28 -11.45
C THR A 24 1.80 8.05 -12.16
N ASP A 25 2.82 7.35 -12.67
CA ASP A 25 4.02 8.00 -13.23
C ASP A 25 4.39 7.48 -14.62
N VAL A 26 3.44 6.89 -15.32
CA VAL A 26 3.61 6.45 -16.71
C VAL A 26 2.64 7.19 -17.62
N GLY A 27 2.73 6.96 -18.91
CA GLY A 27 1.80 7.54 -19.89
C GLY A 27 0.38 7.01 -19.72
N ILE A 28 -0.57 7.71 -20.33
CA ILE A 28 -1.98 7.30 -20.36
C ILE A 28 -2.41 7.29 -21.84
N GLY A 29 -2.85 6.14 -22.33
CA GLY A 29 -3.20 6.00 -23.74
C GLY A 29 -2.03 6.36 -24.63
N ASP A 30 -2.22 7.35 -25.50
CA ASP A 30 -1.17 7.83 -26.41
C ASP A 30 -0.26 8.89 -25.80
N LYS A 31 -0.60 9.40 -24.62
CA LYS A 31 0.15 10.49 -23.98
C LYS A 31 1.37 9.92 -23.28
N SER A 32 2.50 10.62 -23.43
CA SER A 32 3.75 10.26 -22.76
C SER A 32 3.63 10.52 -21.25
N TYR A 33 4.54 9.93 -20.47
CA TYR A 33 4.54 10.20 -19.03
C TYR A 33 4.84 11.68 -18.73
N GLU A 34 5.64 12.34 -19.57
CA GLU A 34 5.90 13.78 -19.39
C GLU A 34 4.61 14.59 -19.56
N ASP A 35 3.80 14.27 -20.57
CA ASP A 35 2.52 14.94 -20.78
C ASP A 35 1.55 14.67 -19.64
N VAL A 36 1.52 13.43 -19.14
CA VAL A 36 0.65 13.07 -18.01
C VAL A 36 1.07 13.84 -16.75
N GLN A 37 2.37 13.97 -16.49
CA GLN A 37 2.84 14.75 -15.34
C GLN A 37 2.44 16.22 -15.45
N LYS A 38 2.50 16.78 -16.66
CA LYS A 38 2.01 18.15 -16.87
C LYS A 38 0.52 18.27 -16.60
N MET A 39 -0.28 17.29 -17.03
CA MET A 39 -1.72 17.25 -16.74
C MET A 39 -1.99 17.18 -15.26
N GLN A 40 -1.29 16.29 -14.54
CA GLN A 40 -1.45 16.17 -13.09
C GLN A 40 -1.15 17.50 -12.39
N SER A 41 -0.02 18.11 -12.75
CA SER A 41 0.40 19.38 -12.13
C SER A 41 -0.57 20.52 -12.42
N ALA A 42 -1.20 20.50 -13.59
CA ALA A 42 -2.13 21.56 -13.99
C ALA A 42 -3.46 21.49 -13.24
N VAL A 43 -3.96 20.29 -12.92
CA VAL A 43 -5.32 20.14 -12.40
C VAL A 43 -5.40 19.49 -11.02
N THR A 44 -4.30 18.99 -10.46
CA THR A 44 -4.31 18.33 -9.15
C THR A 44 -3.11 18.74 -8.30
N GLY A 45 -3.20 18.44 -7.01
CA GLY A 45 -2.06 18.49 -6.11
C GLY A 45 -1.36 17.13 -5.98
N GLY A 46 -1.49 16.30 -7.01
CA GLY A 46 -0.89 14.97 -7.06
C GLY A 46 -1.93 13.86 -7.00
N ILE A 47 -1.59 12.72 -7.58
CA ILE A 47 -2.43 11.51 -7.55
C ILE A 47 -1.61 10.40 -6.90
N SER A 48 -2.23 9.70 -5.94
CA SER A 48 -1.61 8.55 -5.28
C SER A 48 -2.48 7.32 -5.45
N ALA A 49 -1.85 6.16 -5.55
CA ALA A 49 -2.56 4.89 -5.66
C ALA A 49 -1.96 3.88 -4.69
N SER A 50 -2.81 3.06 -4.09
CA SER A 50 -2.40 1.95 -3.22
C SER A 50 -3.48 0.88 -3.24
N PHE A 51 -3.11 -0.36 -2.94
CA PHE A 51 -4.10 -1.41 -2.73
C PHE A 51 -4.58 -1.39 -1.29
N THR A 52 -5.84 -1.76 -1.11
CA THR A 52 -6.44 -1.90 0.21
C THR A 52 -7.20 -3.22 0.28
N LEU A 53 -7.08 -3.90 1.43
CA LEU A 53 -7.87 -5.08 1.74
C LEU A 53 -9.01 -4.63 2.65
N ILE A 54 -10.24 -4.83 2.20
CA ILE A 54 -11.44 -4.42 2.92
C ILE A 54 -12.05 -5.69 3.52
N PRO A 55 -12.07 -5.82 4.86
CA PRO A 55 -12.62 -7.02 5.47
C PRO A 55 -14.14 -7.09 5.32
N ASP A 56 -14.67 -8.31 5.25
CA ASP A 56 -16.10 -8.53 5.35
C ASP A 56 -16.56 -8.35 6.81
N ASP A 57 -17.85 -8.49 7.05
CA ASP A 57 -18.45 -8.21 8.36
C ASP A 57 -17.87 -9.09 9.48
N ASN A 58 -17.38 -10.28 9.17
CA ASN A 58 -16.81 -11.19 10.17
C ASN A 58 -15.29 -11.38 9.98
N GLN A 59 -14.69 -10.62 9.11
CA GLN A 59 -13.25 -10.63 8.80
C GLN A 59 -12.72 -11.99 8.31
N SER A 60 -13.60 -12.86 7.82
CA SER A 60 -13.18 -14.16 7.29
C SER A 60 -12.70 -14.08 5.84
N THR A 61 -13.26 -13.14 5.09
CA THR A 61 -12.83 -12.84 3.74
C THR A 61 -12.61 -11.34 3.59
N HIS A 62 -12.01 -10.98 2.48
CA HIS A 62 -11.67 -9.59 2.17
C HIS A 62 -11.97 -9.33 0.71
N SER A 63 -12.30 -8.09 0.38
CA SER A 63 -12.28 -7.64 -1.00
C SER A 63 -11.03 -6.79 -1.21
N LEU A 64 -10.50 -6.86 -2.41
CA LEU A 64 -9.32 -6.08 -2.80
C LEU A 64 -9.78 -4.88 -3.60
N GLY A 65 -9.25 -3.71 -3.26
CA GLY A 65 -9.55 -2.50 -4.00
C GLY A 65 -8.30 -1.72 -4.33
N LEU A 66 -8.32 -1.05 -5.49
CA LEU A 66 -7.33 -0.05 -5.83
C LEU A 66 -7.86 1.29 -5.34
N LYS A 67 -7.20 1.85 -4.35
CA LYS A 67 -7.56 3.15 -3.78
C LYS A 67 -6.76 4.22 -4.50
N ILE A 68 -7.45 5.19 -5.08
CA ILE A 68 -6.82 6.35 -5.72
C ILE A 68 -7.28 7.60 -4.98
N THR A 69 -6.33 8.43 -4.59
CA THR A 69 -6.59 9.68 -3.88
C THR A 69 -5.96 10.84 -4.63
N SER A 70 -6.62 11.99 -4.56
CA SER A 70 -6.10 13.21 -5.14
C SER A 70 -6.74 14.41 -4.45
N LYS A 71 -6.24 15.59 -4.76
CA LYS A 71 -6.82 16.86 -4.30
C LYS A 71 -6.71 17.88 -5.41
N SER A 72 -7.64 18.83 -5.42
CA SER A 72 -7.64 19.88 -6.44
C SER A 72 -8.32 21.13 -5.89
N LEU A 73 -8.16 22.22 -6.63
CA LEU A 73 -9.02 23.37 -6.47
C LEU A 73 -10.41 23.02 -7.02
N GLU A 74 -11.43 23.70 -6.52
CA GLU A 74 -12.83 23.43 -6.89
C GLU A 74 -13.04 23.45 -8.40
N GLU A 75 -12.46 24.42 -9.07
CA GLU A 75 -12.61 24.59 -10.53
C GLU A 75 -12.07 23.42 -11.33
N ASN A 76 -11.18 22.61 -10.74
CA ASN A 76 -10.54 21.47 -11.41
C ASN A 76 -11.12 20.13 -10.96
N GLU A 77 -12.17 20.11 -10.14
CA GLU A 77 -12.68 18.88 -9.53
C GLU A 77 -13.03 17.82 -10.59
N LYS A 78 -13.77 18.23 -11.63
CA LYS A 78 -14.16 17.27 -12.68
C LYS A 78 -12.95 16.75 -13.46
N LYS A 79 -12.02 17.63 -13.80
CA LYS A 79 -10.79 17.24 -14.52
C LYS A 79 -9.97 16.28 -13.67
N MET A 80 -9.89 16.52 -12.35
CA MET A 80 -9.21 15.63 -11.42
C MET A 80 -9.88 14.25 -11.41
N GLN A 81 -11.21 14.20 -11.27
CA GLN A 81 -11.95 12.94 -11.25
C GLN A 81 -11.73 12.15 -12.54
N ASP A 82 -11.80 12.82 -13.68
CA ASP A 82 -11.57 12.18 -14.99
C ASP A 82 -10.13 11.62 -15.05
N LEU A 83 -9.16 12.37 -14.57
CA LEU A 83 -7.76 11.94 -14.60
C LEU A 83 -7.52 10.74 -13.66
N MET A 84 -8.17 10.71 -12.51
CA MET A 84 -8.09 9.57 -11.59
C MET A 84 -8.58 8.28 -12.27
N ILE A 85 -9.72 8.35 -12.97
CA ILE A 85 -10.29 7.20 -13.67
C ILE A 85 -9.39 6.81 -14.86
N GLU A 86 -8.93 7.77 -15.63
CA GLU A 86 -8.03 7.50 -16.76
C GLU A 86 -6.72 6.86 -16.30
N THR A 87 -6.21 7.26 -15.16
CA THR A 87 -5.01 6.67 -14.57
C THR A 87 -5.25 5.18 -14.28
N ALA A 88 -6.38 4.84 -13.70
CA ALA A 88 -6.70 3.44 -13.40
C ALA A 88 -6.94 2.60 -14.66
N LYS A 89 -7.63 3.17 -15.66
CA LYS A 89 -8.07 2.42 -16.85
C LYS A 89 -7.01 2.32 -17.94
N ASN A 90 -6.30 3.43 -18.20
CA ASN A 90 -5.56 3.58 -19.45
C ASN A 90 -4.08 3.88 -19.27
N SER A 91 -3.55 3.71 -18.05
CA SER A 91 -2.10 3.82 -17.84
C SER A 91 -1.38 2.79 -18.70
N ASN A 92 -0.27 3.22 -19.27
CA ASN A 92 0.40 2.52 -20.37
C ASN A 92 1.82 2.12 -19.92
N PHE A 93 2.08 0.82 -19.86
CA PHE A 93 3.37 0.27 -19.42
C PHE A 93 4.29 -0.08 -20.57
N SER A 94 4.04 0.45 -21.79
CA SER A 94 4.81 0.07 -22.96
C SER A 94 6.17 0.77 -23.09
N ASP A 95 6.39 1.87 -22.38
CA ASP A 95 7.68 2.58 -22.39
C ASP A 95 8.66 1.83 -21.47
N LYS A 96 9.42 0.91 -22.08
CA LYS A 96 10.32 0.01 -21.34
C LYS A 96 11.38 0.77 -20.53
N ASN A 97 11.91 1.85 -21.11
CA ASN A 97 12.93 2.65 -20.41
C ASN A 97 12.33 3.32 -19.17
N ARG A 98 11.10 3.85 -19.29
CA ARG A 98 10.42 4.46 -18.15
C ARG A 98 10.15 3.42 -17.05
N ILE A 99 9.67 2.23 -17.42
CA ILE A 99 9.40 1.15 -16.46
C ILE A 99 10.68 0.74 -15.72
N LYS A 100 11.77 0.57 -16.47
CA LYS A 100 13.07 0.23 -15.86
C LYS A 100 13.54 1.32 -14.90
N ASP A 101 13.45 2.59 -15.31
CA ASP A 101 13.85 3.73 -14.47
C ASP A 101 13.02 3.80 -13.20
N MET A 102 11.71 3.59 -13.30
CA MET A 102 10.82 3.60 -12.14
C MET A 102 11.19 2.50 -11.14
N LEU A 103 11.44 1.28 -11.64
CA LEU A 103 11.80 0.16 -10.75
C LEU A 103 13.13 0.45 -10.05
N ASN A 104 14.12 0.96 -10.76
CA ASN A 104 15.42 1.29 -10.18
C ASN A 104 15.30 2.42 -9.16
N PHE A 105 14.47 3.41 -9.43
CA PHE A 105 14.21 4.50 -8.51
C PHE A 105 13.58 3.97 -7.21
N ILE A 106 12.56 3.13 -7.32
CA ILE A 106 11.86 2.56 -6.15
C ILE A 106 12.84 1.68 -5.34
N SER A 107 13.65 0.88 -6.01
CA SER A 107 14.66 0.04 -5.33
C SER A 107 15.65 0.90 -4.54
N SER A 108 16.11 1.99 -5.13
CA SER A 108 17.03 2.92 -4.46
C SER A 108 16.37 3.61 -3.27
N ASP A 109 15.11 4.04 -3.43
CA ASP A 109 14.36 4.69 -2.37
C ASP A 109 14.08 3.73 -1.20
N ASN A 110 13.85 2.46 -1.49
CA ASN A 110 13.65 1.43 -0.47
C ASN A 110 14.85 1.28 0.46
N GLU A 111 16.06 1.44 -0.07
CA GLU A 111 17.27 1.37 0.77
C GLU A 111 17.30 2.48 1.81
N LYS A 112 16.84 3.68 1.44
CA LYS A 112 16.71 4.79 2.39
C LYS A 112 15.65 4.47 3.44
N SER A 113 14.58 3.82 3.06
CA SER A 113 13.50 3.43 3.96
C SER A 113 13.97 2.46 5.05
N LEU A 114 14.92 1.57 4.73
CA LEU A 114 15.48 0.66 5.74
C LEU A 114 16.07 1.43 6.92
N ILE A 115 16.67 2.59 6.64
CA ILE A 115 17.31 3.40 7.68
C ILE A 115 16.28 4.28 8.41
N GLN A 116 15.40 4.94 7.66
CA GLN A 116 14.48 5.93 8.21
C GLN A 116 13.27 5.30 8.88
N ASN A 117 12.79 4.17 8.37
CA ASN A 117 11.54 3.54 8.79
C ASN A 117 11.75 2.14 9.40
N GLY A 118 12.95 1.88 9.93
CA GLY A 118 13.26 0.57 10.47
C GLY A 118 12.29 0.11 11.55
N HIS A 119 11.81 1.04 12.38
CA HIS A 119 10.82 0.69 13.42
C HIS A 119 9.50 0.21 12.82
N ILE A 120 9.03 0.86 11.74
CA ILE A 120 7.79 0.44 11.07
C ILE A 120 8.00 -0.92 10.40
N LEU A 121 9.14 -1.09 9.73
CA LEU A 121 9.45 -2.34 9.04
C LEU A 121 9.58 -3.50 10.03
N SER A 122 10.20 -3.28 11.18
CA SER A 122 10.33 -4.35 12.17
C SER A 122 8.98 -4.72 12.78
N MET A 123 8.10 -3.73 13.03
CA MET A 123 6.74 -4.00 13.52
C MET A 123 5.93 -4.78 12.48
N SER A 124 6.00 -4.38 11.21
CA SER A 124 5.28 -5.06 10.13
C SER A 124 5.75 -6.51 9.99
N ASN A 125 7.06 -6.73 10.05
CA ASN A 125 7.62 -8.07 9.90
C ASN A 125 7.28 -8.96 11.11
N ALA A 126 7.28 -8.41 12.31
CA ALA A 126 6.83 -9.15 13.50
C ALA A 126 5.33 -9.51 13.39
N ALA A 127 4.51 -8.54 12.97
CA ALA A 127 3.06 -8.77 12.80
C ALA A 127 2.75 -9.82 11.74
N ALA A 128 3.60 -9.95 10.73
CA ALA A 128 3.40 -10.92 9.65
C ALA A 128 3.37 -12.36 10.16
N GLN A 129 3.82 -12.59 11.38
CA GLN A 129 3.83 -13.92 11.99
C GLN A 129 2.57 -14.25 12.79
N ILE A 130 1.61 -13.31 12.85
CA ILE A 130 0.37 -13.51 13.59
C ILE A 130 -0.71 -14.12 12.69
N ASN A 131 -0.90 -13.55 11.50
CA ASN A 131 -1.98 -13.97 10.60
C ASN A 131 -1.66 -13.59 9.15
N ASN A 132 -2.47 -14.12 8.25
CA ASN A 132 -2.24 -13.93 6.81
C ASN A 132 -2.51 -12.50 6.32
N ILE A 133 -3.34 -11.72 7.01
CA ILE A 133 -3.57 -10.32 6.62
C ILE A 133 -2.29 -9.52 6.84
N SER A 134 -1.71 -9.66 8.03
CA SER A 134 -0.45 -8.98 8.37
C SER A 134 0.70 -9.48 7.48
N ALA A 135 0.74 -10.79 7.18
CA ALA A 135 1.74 -11.34 6.27
C ALA A 135 1.59 -10.74 4.87
N THR A 136 0.35 -10.59 4.38
CA THR A 136 0.10 -9.96 3.10
C THR A 136 0.58 -8.50 3.10
N ASN A 137 0.28 -7.76 4.16
CA ASN A 137 0.71 -6.37 4.27
C ASN A 137 2.23 -6.23 4.27
N ASP A 138 2.94 -7.08 5.00
CA ASP A 138 4.41 -7.09 5.00
C ASP A 138 4.96 -7.46 3.63
N PHE A 139 4.33 -8.41 2.96
CA PHE A 139 4.73 -8.85 1.62
C PHE A 139 4.57 -7.72 0.60
N VAL A 140 3.54 -6.91 0.75
CA VAL A 140 3.20 -5.84 -0.20
C VAL A 140 4.02 -4.57 0.07
N SER A 141 4.36 -4.27 1.32
CA SER A 141 4.96 -2.97 1.66
C SER A 141 6.03 -3.02 2.75
N GLY A 142 6.33 -4.20 3.31
CA GLY A 142 7.31 -4.34 4.39
C GLY A 142 8.70 -4.73 3.89
N ILE A 143 9.48 -5.36 4.76
CA ILE A 143 10.86 -5.70 4.43
C ILE A 143 10.93 -6.79 3.34
N ASN A 144 9.93 -7.66 3.27
CA ASN A 144 9.87 -8.65 2.19
C ASN A 144 9.64 -7.99 0.84
N PHE A 145 8.82 -6.94 0.79
CA PHE A 145 8.66 -6.13 -0.43
C PHE A 145 10.00 -5.52 -0.86
N ILE A 146 10.74 -4.94 0.10
CA ILE A 146 12.05 -4.31 -0.19
C ILE A 146 13.02 -5.35 -0.76
N THR A 147 13.10 -6.53 -0.14
CA THR A 147 13.97 -7.61 -0.59
C THR A 147 13.60 -8.08 -1.99
N ASN A 148 12.29 -8.30 -2.22
CA ASN A 148 11.80 -8.75 -3.53
C ASN A 148 12.06 -7.70 -4.62
N THR A 149 11.86 -6.43 -4.30
CA THR A 149 12.10 -5.33 -5.25
C THR A 149 13.57 -5.24 -5.64
N ASN A 150 14.47 -5.39 -4.66
CA ASN A 150 15.91 -5.35 -4.94
C ASN A 150 16.33 -6.51 -5.85
N LYS A 151 15.80 -7.72 -5.60
CA LYS A 151 16.07 -8.87 -6.46
C LYS A 151 15.56 -8.64 -7.88
N LEU A 152 14.35 -8.11 -7.99
CA LEU A 152 13.72 -7.84 -9.29
C LEU A 152 14.49 -6.77 -10.08
N SER A 153 14.93 -5.71 -9.41
CA SER A 153 15.72 -4.64 -10.03
C SER A 153 17.01 -5.19 -10.65
N LYS A 154 17.65 -6.14 -9.98
CA LYS A 154 18.85 -6.81 -10.51
C LYS A 154 18.50 -7.74 -11.67
N ASN A 155 17.32 -8.36 -11.63
CA ASN A 155 16.92 -9.40 -12.59
C ASN A 155 16.44 -8.85 -13.91
N ILE A 156 15.91 -7.61 -13.97
CA ILE A 156 15.35 -7.04 -15.19
C ILE A 156 16.39 -6.47 -16.16
N LYS A 157 17.66 -6.77 -15.96
CA LYS A 157 18.73 -6.33 -16.87
C LYS A 157 18.60 -6.96 -18.25
N THR A 158 17.99 -8.15 -18.37
CA THR A 158 17.69 -8.74 -19.67
C THR A 158 16.32 -8.28 -20.15
N GLU A 159 16.18 -8.14 -21.49
CA GLU A 159 14.91 -7.74 -22.09
C GLU A 159 13.80 -8.75 -21.80
N SER A 160 14.13 -10.03 -21.80
CA SER A 160 13.16 -11.10 -21.52
C SER A 160 12.56 -10.93 -20.11
N ASN A 161 13.37 -10.64 -19.12
CA ASN A 161 12.89 -10.46 -17.73
C ASN A 161 12.10 -9.16 -17.59
N LEU A 162 12.51 -8.11 -18.27
CA LEU A 162 11.75 -6.86 -18.29
C LEU A 162 10.37 -7.07 -18.92
N ASP A 163 10.31 -7.82 -20.01
CA ASP A 163 9.02 -8.13 -20.67
C ASP A 163 8.10 -8.92 -19.72
N LYS A 164 8.63 -9.87 -18.95
CA LYS A 164 7.85 -10.63 -17.97
C LYS A 164 7.30 -9.71 -16.87
N TYR A 165 8.11 -8.76 -16.41
CA TYR A 165 7.66 -7.78 -15.42
C TYR A 165 6.52 -6.93 -15.97
N ILE A 166 6.66 -6.44 -17.21
CA ILE A 166 5.61 -5.62 -17.85
C ILE A 166 4.33 -6.45 -18.04
N GLN A 167 4.43 -7.73 -18.41
CA GLN A 167 3.27 -8.62 -18.49
C GLN A 167 2.56 -8.72 -17.16
N LEU A 168 3.33 -8.80 -16.08
CA LEU A 168 2.77 -8.88 -14.72
C LEU A 168 2.05 -7.59 -14.33
N LEU A 169 2.63 -6.42 -14.67
CA LEU A 169 1.97 -5.13 -14.46
C LEU A 169 0.62 -5.09 -15.21
N ASN A 170 0.61 -5.54 -16.45
CA ASN A 170 -0.62 -5.57 -17.27
C ASN A 170 -1.64 -6.57 -16.70
N SER A 171 -1.21 -7.70 -16.16
CA SER A 171 -2.12 -8.67 -15.57
C SER A 171 -2.84 -8.09 -14.36
N ILE A 172 -2.15 -7.30 -13.54
CA ILE A 172 -2.77 -6.60 -12.42
C ILE A 172 -3.78 -5.57 -12.94
N LYS A 173 -3.37 -4.75 -13.91
CA LYS A 173 -4.24 -3.72 -14.49
C LYS A 173 -5.56 -4.34 -14.98
N ASN A 174 -5.49 -5.48 -15.64
CA ASN A 174 -6.67 -6.15 -16.21
C ASN A 174 -7.63 -6.70 -15.14
N LYS A 175 -7.19 -6.81 -13.89
CA LYS A 175 -8.04 -7.26 -12.77
C LYS A 175 -8.77 -6.11 -12.09
N ILE A 176 -8.46 -4.87 -12.42
CA ILE A 176 -9.07 -3.69 -11.79
C ILE A 176 -10.32 -3.30 -12.58
N ASP A 177 -11.44 -3.16 -11.86
CA ASP A 177 -12.68 -2.72 -12.49
C ASP A 177 -12.55 -1.26 -12.95
N SER A 178 -13.30 -0.92 -13.98
CA SER A 178 -13.30 0.43 -14.53
C SER A 178 -14.15 1.42 -13.71
N ASN A 179 -15.03 0.90 -12.84
CA ASN A 179 -15.95 1.74 -12.05
C ASN A 179 -15.69 1.56 -10.55
N PRO A 180 -15.65 2.64 -9.78
CA PRO A 180 -15.40 2.52 -8.35
C PRO A 180 -16.58 1.91 -7.59
N SER A 181 -16.29 1.22 -6.49
CA SER A 181 -17.31 0.79 -5.51
C SER A 181 -17.58 1.88 -4.49
N TYR A 182 -16.60 2.70 -4.19
CA TYR A 182 -16.67 3.72 -3.14
C TYR A 182 -16.06 5.02 -3.61
N SER A 183 -16.65 6.12 -3.13
CA SER A 183 -16.07 7.45 -3.27
C SER A 183 -16.21 8.19 -1.95
N PHE A 184 -15.18 8.93 -1.59
CA PHE A 184 -15.21 9.83 -0.43
C PHE A 184 -14.65 11.18 -0.87
N THR A 185 -15.38 12.25 -0.56
CA THR A 185 -14.94 13.60 -0.86
C THR A 185 -15.04 14.44 0.40
N ALA A 186 -14.04 15.28 0.63
CA ALA A 186 -14.04 16.23 1.74
C ALA A 186 -13.60 17.60 1.24
N SER A 187 -14.25 18.64 1.75
CA SER A 187 -13.94 20.01 1.36
C SER A 187 -14.32 20.96 2.50
N SER A 188 -13.72 22.13 2.49
CA SER A 188 -14.11 23.23 3.39
C SER A 188 -15.33 24.01 2.88
N LEU A 189 -15.78 23.71 1.66
CA LEU A 189 -16.92 24.36 1.02
C LEU A 189 -18.10 23.40 0.97
N ASP A 190 -19.31 23.95 0.84
CA ASP A 190 -20.47 23.12 0.54
C ASP A 190 -20.33 22.57 -0.88
N ILE A 191 -20.16 21.26 -0.98
CA ILE A 191 -19.98 20.59 -2.26
C ILE A 191 -21.33 20.19 -2.81
N ASP A 192 -21.59 20.52 -4.06
CA ASP A 192 -22.72 19.98 -4.79
C ASP A 192 -22.38 18.57 -5.26
N HIS A 193 -22.88 17.58 -4.53
CA HIS A 193 -22.62 16.18 -4.83
C HIS A 193 -23.19 15.71 -6.17
N SER A 194 -24.04 16.53 -6.81
CA SER A 194 -24.53 16.22 -8.16
C SER A 194 -23.43 16.23 -9.21
N ASN A 195 -22.28 16.82 -8.91
CA ASN A 195 -21.13 16.86 -9.81
C ASN A 195 -20.24 15.62 -9.74
N ILE A 196 -20.58 14.64 -8.89
CA ILE A 196 -19.84 13.37 -8.85
C ILE A 196 -20.27 12.54 -10.04
N ASN A 197 -19.32 12.29 -10.95
CA ASN A 197 -19.61 11.66 -12.24
C ASN A 197 -19.08 10.22 -12.34
N PHE A 198 -19.10 9.47 -11.24
CA PHE A 198 -18.71 8.07 -11.26
C PHE A 198 -19.94 7.17 -11.46
N GLU A 199 -19.83 6.20 -12.34
CA GLU A 199 -20.73 5.06 -12.37
C GLU A 199 -20.19 4.06 -11.34
N PHE A 200 -20.99 3.75 -10.33
CA PHE A 200 -20.56 2.85 -9.27
C PHE A 200 -20.84 1.41 -9.62
N ASP A 201 -19.93 0.52 -9.26
CA ASP A 201 -20.06 -0.92 -9.46
C ASP A 201 -19.93 -1.62 -8.11
N ASP A 202 -20.83 -2.54 -7.83
CA ASP A 202 -20.86 -3.31 -6.59
C ASP A 202 -20.38 -4.75 -6.85
N LYS A 203 -19.31 -4.90 -7.59
CA LYS A 203 -18.74 -6.19 -7.94
C LYS A 203 -18.22 -6.91 -6.69
N ASP A 204 -18.63 -8.16 -6.52
CA ASP A 204 -18.14 -9.00 -5.42
C ASP A 204 -16.76 -9.57 -5.79
N THR A 205 -15.74 -9.10 -5.09
CA THR A 205 -14.36 -9.58 -5.28
C THR A 205 -13.81 -10.24 -4.01
N ASN A 206 -14.70 -10.73 -3.13
CA ASN A 206 -14.30 -11.35 -1.87
C ASN A 206 -13.42 -12.59 -2.08
N PHE A 207 -12.38 -12.71 -1.26
CA PHE A 207 -11.48 -13.86 -1.27
C PHE A 207 -10.86 -14.03 0.12
N SER A 208 -10.25 -15.20 0.35
CA SER A 208 -9.56 -15.45 1.61
C SER A 208 -8.05 -15.32 1.40
N VAL A 209 -7.38 -14.56 2.26
CA VAL A 209 -5.92 -14.43 2.25
C VAL A 209 -5.24 -15.58 3.01
N GLN A 210 -6.02 -16.48 3.60
CA GLN A 210 -5.49 -17.50 4.51
C GLN A 210 -4.59 -18.53 3.83
N ASN A 211 -4.66 -18.66 2.53
CA ASN A 211 -3.91 -19.68 1.78
C ASN A 211 -2.63 -19.16 1.12
N TYR A 212 -2.28 -17.88 1.33
CA TYR A 212 -1.12 -17.30 0.65
C TYR A 212 0.20 -17.56 1.36
N PHE A 213 0.19 -17.67 2.69
CA PHE A 213 1.44 -17.76 3.47
C PHE A 213 1.36 -18.86 4.52
N ASP A 214 2.49 -19.55 4.70
CA ASP A 214 2.68 -20.52 5.79
C ASP A 214 3.26 -19.75 6.97
N ILE A 215 2.41 -19.41 7.92
CA ILE A 215 2.75 -18.53 9.04
C ILE A 215 3.39 -19.36 10.16
N GLN A 216 4.57 -18.93 10.61
CA GLN A 216 5.29 -19.57 11.72
C GLN A 216 5.88 -18.51 12.62
N GLU A 217 5.79 -18.72 13.92
CA GLU A 217 6.44 -17.87 14.90
C GLU A 217 7.94 -18.12 14.90
N GLU A 218 8.73 -17.07 14.76
CA GLU A 218 10.18 -17.18 14.84
C GLU A 218 10.80 -15.83 15.17
N SER A 219 11.99 -15.87 15.73
CA SER A 219 12.78 -14.67 15.97
C SER A 219 13.62 -14.39 14.72
N ILE A 220 13.39 -13.28 14.08
CA ILE A 220 14.06 -12.94 12.81
C ILE A 220 14.95 -11.72 13.02
N GLY A 221 16.20 -11.82 12.58
CA GLY A 221 17.11 -10.67 12.53
C GLY A 221 17.44 -10.30 11.11
N TRP A 222 17.26 -9.03 10.77
CA TRP A 222 17.63 -8.47 9.47
C TRP A 222 18.86 -7.59 9.65
N ILE A 223 19.88 -7.83 8.84
CA ILE A 223 21.11 -7.02 8.85
C ILE A 223 20.97 -5.91 7.81
N THR A 224 21.10 -4.66 8.25
CA THR A 224 20.98 -3.49 7.39
C THR A 224 22.10 -2.51 7.65
N GLY A 225 22.14 -1.42 6.89
CA GLY A 225 23.11 -0.34 7.10
C GLY A 225 22.72 0.67 8.18
N ALA A 226 21.64 0.41 8.93
CA ALA A 226 21.19 1.33 9.97
C ALA A 226 22.20 1.41 11.11
N GLN A 227 22.33 2.61 11.69
CA GLN A 227 23.26 2.86 12.80
C GLN A 227 22.66 2.47 14.15
N VAL A 228 21.38 2.17 14.20
CA VAL A 228 20.67 1.78 15.41
C VAL A 228 19.93 0.47 15.17
N THR A 229 19.63 -0.23 16.25
CA THR A 229 18.85 -1.47 16.19
C THR A 229 17.38 -1.16 16.44
N TYR A 230 16.51 -1.70 15.60
CA TYR A 230 15.07 -1.61 15.77
C TYR A 230 14.56 -3.00 16.20
N CYS A 231 13.86 -3.05 17.32
CA CYS A 231 13.30 -4.29 17.86
C CYS A 231 11.79 -4.14 17.94
N ALA A 232 11.07 -5.16 17.53
CA ALA A 232 9.61 -5.17 17.60
C ALA A 232 9.12 -6.52 18.04
N GLU A 233 8.04 -6.51 18.82
CA GLU A 233 7.35 -7.71 19.27
C GLU A 233 5.87 -7.48 19.06
N THR A 234 5.16 -8.51 18.61
CA THR A 234 3.74 -8.40 18.28
C THR A 234 2.96 -9.51 18.99
N PHE A 235 1.79 -9.16 19.47
CA PHE A 235 0.90 -10.09 20.17
C PHE A 235 -0.44 -10.14 19.46
N PRO A 236 -1.05 -11.31 19.29
CA PRO A 236 -2.42 -11.38 18.77
C PRO A 236 -3.37 -10.63 19.70
N THR A 237 -4.29 -9.87 19.11
CA THR A 237 -5.32 -9.16 19.85
C THR A 237 -6.69 -9.47 19.24
N VAL A 238 -7.63 -8.56 19.40
CA VAL A 238 -9.02 -8.75 18.99
C VAL A 238 -9.28 -8.08 17.65
N ASP A 239 -10.32 -8.52 16.97
CA ASP A 239 -10.75 -7.94 15.71
C ASP A 239 -11.44 -6.59 15.90
N PHE A 240 -11.71 -5.93 14.79
CA PHE A 240 -12.29 -4.58 14.77
C PHE A 240 -13.67 -4.52 15.47
N PHE A 241 -14.46 -5.57 15.35
CA PHE A 241 -15.83 -5.57 15.91
C PHE A 241 -15.89 -5.98 17.36
N HIS A 242 -14.77 -6.37 17.95
CA HIS A 242 -14.75 -6.78 19.36
C HIS A 242 -14.94 -5.56 20.26
N LYS A 243 -15.68 -5.75 21.34
CA LYS A 243 -16.02 -4.66 22.29
C LYS A 243 -14.79 -3.99 22.90
N ASP A 244 -13.68 -4.70 23.01
CA ASP A 244 -12.46 -4.19 23.62
C ASP A 244 -11.50 -3.51 22.63
N ALA A 245 -11.80 -3.53 21.31
CA ALA A 245 -10.91 -2.95 20.31
C ALA A 245 -10.62 -1.45 20.58
N PRO A 246 -11.63 -0.61 20.86
CA PRO A 246 -11.33 0.79 21.15
C PRO A 246 -10.45 0.98 22.38
N ALA A 247 -10.68 0.17 23.43
CA ALA A 247 -9.89 0.26 24.67
C ALA A 247 -8.42 -0.11 24.40
N LEU A 248 -8.19 -1.13 23.58
CA LEU A 248 -6.82 -1.55 23.24
C LEU A 248 -6.09 -0.47 22.42
N SER A 249 -6.81 0.24 21.53
CA SER A 249 -6.22 1.35 20.80
C SER A 249 -5.77 2.48 21.73
N VAL A 250 -6.59 2.78 22.74
CA VAL A 250 -6.23 3.78 23.77
C VAL A 250 -5.05 3.27 24.60
N LEU A 251 -5.05 1.98 24.96
CA LEU A 251 -3.97 1.37 25.74
C LEU A 251 -2.61 1.55 25.04
N GLY A 252 -2.56 1.36 23.73
CA GLY A 252 -1.31 1.58 22.97
C GLY A 252 -0.76 2.98 23.20
N ALA A 253 -1.61 4.00 23.14
CA ALA A 253 -1.19 5.38 23.37
C ALA A 253 -0.75 5.60 24.82
N VAL A 254 -1.47 5.02 25.78
CA VAL A 254 -1.11 5.12 27.22
C VAL A 254 0.26 4.49 27.48
N LEU A 255 0.49 3.29 26.95
CA LEU A 255 1.77 2.60 27.13
C LEU A 255 2.91 3.39 26.49
N ARG A 256 2.71 3.88 25.28
CA ARG A 256 3.75 4.62 24.54
C ARG A 256 4.19 5.86 25.31
N ASN A 257 3.24 6.63 25.79
CA ASN A 257 3.53 7.92 26.44
C ASN A 257 3.82 7.81 27.94
N GLY A 258 3.54 6.67 28.56
CA GLY A 258 3.75 6.44 29.97
C GLY A 258 4.86 5.45 30.26
N TYR A 259 4.48 4.20 30.52
CA TYR A 259 5.40 3.18 31.01
C TYR A 259 6.57 2.92 30.05
N LEU A 260 6.28 2.77 28.77
CA LEU A 260 7.34 2.42 27.82
C LEU A 260 8.34 3.57 27.65
N HIS A 261 7.84 4.80 27.62
CA HIS A 261 8.73 5.96 27.55
C HIS A 261 9.69 5.98 28.74
N SER A 262 9.16 5.79 29.95
CA SER A 262 9.97 5.80 31.16
C SER A 262 10.94 4.61 31.20
N ALA A 263 10.45 3.40 30.98
CA ALA A 263 11.23 2.18 31.17
C ALA A 263 12.29 1.99 30.07
N ILE A 264 11.90 2.24 28.83
CA ILE A 264 12.78 1.92 27.68
C ILE A 264 13.68 3.11 27.31
N ARG A 265 13.10 4.31 27.24
CA ARG A 265 13.88 5.47 26.83
C ARG A 265 14.63 6.10 28.01
N GLU A 266 13.91 6.51 29.05
CA GLU A 266 14.55 7.27 30.15
C GLU A 266 15.50 6.41 30.97
N LYS A 267 15.07 5.20 31.36
CA LYS A 267 15.87 4.31 32.20
C LYS A 267 16.73 3.37 31.35
N GLY A 268 16.19 2.86 30.26
CA GLY A 268 16.88 1.90 29.39
C GLY A 268 17.85 2.52 28.39
N GLY A 269 17.76 3.82 28.15
CA GLY A 269 18.69 4.52 27.27
C GLY A 269 18.42 4.36 25.79
N ALA A 270 17.27 3.79 25.39
CA ALA A 270 16.92 3.67 24.00
C ALA A 270 16.53 5.03 23.40
N TYR A 271 16.69 5.16 22.11
CA TYR A 271 16.35 6.40 21.39
C TYR A 271 14.85 6.68 21.42
N GLY A 272 14.03 5.64 21.36
CA GLY A 272 12.58 5.78 21.43
C GLY A 272 11.89 4.47 21.65
N SER A 273 10.60 4.53 21.91
CA SER A 273 9.76 3.35 22.13
C SER A 273 8.33 3.66 21.73
N GLY A 274 7.54 2.62 21.53
CA GLY A 274 6.14 2.81 21.19
C GLY A 274 5.33 1.55 21.34
N ALA A 275 4.02 1.73 21.27
CA ALA A 275 3.05 0.64 21.21
C ALA A 275 1.86 1.11 20.40
N MET A 276 1.28 0.21 19.66
CA MET A 276 0.07 0.50 18.90
C MET A 276 -0.72 -0.79 18.74
N GLN A 277 -2.00 -0.64 18.49
CA GLN A 277 -2.89 -1.77 18.24
C GLN A 277 -3.59 -1.55 16.89
N ASP A 278 -3.66 -2.59 16.10
CA ASP A 278 -4.32 -2.54 14.79
C ASP A 278 -5.40 -3.62 14.75
N SER A 279 -6.64 -3.21 14.97
CA SER A 279 -7.79 -4.12 14.98
C SER A 279 -8.08 -4.75 13.61
N ASN A 280 -7.67 -4.09 12.55
CA ASN A 280 -7.90 -4.63 11.20
C ASN A 280 -7.01 -5.82 10.91
N ASN A 281 -5.86 -5.87 11.55
CA ASN A 281 -4.90 -6.95 11.37
C ASN A 281 -4.87 -7.93 12.54
N UNK A 282 -5.67 -7.64 13.61
CA UNK A 282 -5.78 -8.44 14.70
C UNK A 282 -4.59 -8.54 15.50
N UNK A 283 -4.05 -7.57 15.46
CA UNK A 283 -2.86 -7.58 16.20
C UNK A 283 -2.65 -6.39 16.99
#